data_ab68a087694b4d560ec2f86fb969a4f6
#
_entry.id   ab68a087694b4d560ec2f86fb969a4f6
#
_cell.length_a   1.000
_cell.length_b   1.000
_cell.length_c   1.000
_cell.angle_alpha   90.00
_cell.angle_beta   90.00
_cell.angle_gamma   90.00
#
_symmetry.space_group_name_H-M   'P 1'
#
loop_
_entity.id
_entity.type
_entity.pdbx_description
1 polymer ?
#
loop_
_entity_poly.entity_id
_entity_poly.type
_entity_poly.pdbx_seq_one_letter_code
_entity_poly.pdbx_strand_id
1 'polypeptide(L)'
;MRAFVLSGGGNRGPLQVGALRVLLERGIMPDLIVGTSAGAINGTSLAVSPTIKQTYEMERLWVRAGERNLIYVGAATAFMRMARGKDYIVNNRPLHDDIRHRVLPPDKQRFGSLKIPLYITIAHLMSHTLYIYGDDPDAFIADAVVTSAAVPGWFSPTHHHGEVFVDGGVVSALPVQVALAKGATEIWALDIASVIDPAIPPSGVLMYQTYAIRPILYRNSLREAELAANTPGVTLHHVPLYDFPNIQLGDFSKTHDMVESGIRVMENYLAAPTPNQVQYPPRPPEVKLPAGPRGSKPFILKT
;
A
#
# COMPACT_ATOMS: atom_id res chain seq x y z
N MET A 1 12.64 9.47 17.13
CA MET A 1 11.38 8.73 17.01
C MET A 1 11.39 8.00 15.67
N ARG A 2 11.22 6.67 15.72
CA ARG A 2 11.28 5.79 14.54
C ARG A 2 9.87 5.51 14.01
N ALA A 3 9.65 5.80 12.73
CA ALA A 3 8.40 5.50 12.04
C ALA A 3 8.58 4.33 11.06
N PHE A 4 7.60 3.41 11.04
CA PHE A 4 7.42 2.49 9.93
C PHE A 4 6.34 3.05 9.02
N VAL A 5 6.72 3.33 7.77
CA VAL A 5 5.81 3.85 6.74
C VAL A 5 5.58 2.77 5.69
N LEU A 6 4.33 2.29 5.61
CA LEU A 6 3.94 1.17 4.80
C LEU A 6 3.08 1.64 3.62
N SER A 7 3.61 1.53 2.41
CA SER A 7 2.90 2.00 1.22
C SER A 7 1.69 1.14 0.86
N GLY A 8 0.78 1.71 0.08
CA GLY A 8 -0.24 0.96 -0.64
C GLY A 8 0.37 0.12 -1.76
N GLY A 9 -0.33 -0.95 -2.15
CA GLY A 9 0.15 -1.81 -3.23
C GLY A 9 -0.70 -3.05 -3.49
N GLY A 10 -1.93 -3.10 -2.96
CA GLY A 10 -2.87 -4.19 -3.14
C GLY A 10 -2.36 -5.51 -2.57
N ASN A 11 -2.51 -6.60 -3.31
CA ASN A 11 -2.14 -7.94 -2.89
C ASN A 11 -0.62 -8.22 -2.82
N ARG A 12 0.23 -7.19 -2.95
CA ARG A 12 1.68 -7.27 -2.69
C ARG A 12 2.04 -6.98 -1.22
N GLY A 13 1.05 -6.77 -0.36
CA GLY A 13 1.24 -6.64 1.09
C GLY A 13 2.16 -7.69 1.73
N PRO A 14 2.18 -8.96 1.30
CA PRO A 14 3.09 -9.98 1.81
C PRO A 14 4.59 -9.63 1.69
N LEU A 15 5.01 -8.85 0.70
CA LEU A 15 6.38 -8.34 0.62
C LEU A 15 6.76 -7.52 1.86
N GLN A 16 5.86 -6.65 2.32
CA GLN A 16 6.07 -5.89 3.57
C GLN A 16 6.12 -6.81 4.79
N VAL A 17 5.33 -7.89 4.81
CA VAL A 17 5.33 -8.85 5.93
C VAL A 17 6.71 -9.48 6.11
N GLY A 18 7.34 -9.90 5.00
CA GLY A 18 8.71 -10.43 5.02
C GLY A 18 9.73 -9.40 5.53
N ALA A 19 9.67 -8.19 5.01
CA ALA A 19 10.56 -7.09 5.44
C ALA A 19 10.36 -6.73 6.93
N LEU A 20 9.13 -6.65 7.40
CA LEU A 20 8.81 -6.40 8.81
C LEU A 20 9.33 -7.52 9.72
N ARG A 21 9.26 -8.78 9.29
CA ARG A 21 9.82 -9.93 10.04
C ARG A 21 11.28 -9.72 10.31
N VAL A 22 12.08 -9.41 9.30
CA VAL A 22 13.53 -9.17 9.44
C VAL A 22 13.82 -7.97 10.34
N LEU A 23 13.08 -6.86 10.19
CA LEU A 23 13.25 -5.69 11.06
C LEU A 23 13.05 -6.05 12.54
N LEU A 24 11.98 -6.78 12.85
CA LEU A 24 11.68 -7.21 14.22
C LEU A 24 12.73 -8.21 14.74
N GLU A 25 13.22 -9.14 13.93
CA GLU A 25 14.28 -10.09 14.28
C GLU A 25 15.60 -9.37 14.61
N ARG A 26 15.87 -8.23 14.00
CA ARG A 26 17.02 -7.36 14.28
C ARG A 26 16.78 -6.36 15.40
N GLY A 27 15.62 -6.44 16.09
CA GLY A 27 15.27 -5.54 17.19
C GLY A 27 14.94 -4.11 16.73
N ILE A 28 14.73 -3.90 15.44
CA ILE A 28 14.31 -2.60 14.89
C ILE A 28 12.80 -2.47 15.06
N MET A 29 12.39 -1.69 16.05
CA MET A 29 10.99 -1.55 16.46
C MET A 29 10.48 -0.14 16.12
N PRO A 30 9.22 0.02 15.70
CA PRO A 30 8.63 1.34 15.46
C PRO A 30 8.14 2.00 16.74
N ASP A 31 8.29 3.32 16.83
CA ASP A 31 7.61 4.17 17.82
C ASP A 31 6.23 4.61 17.31
N LEU A 32 6.05 4.66 15.98
CA LEU A 32 4.77 4.91 15.31
C LEU A 32 4.72 4.17 13.96
N ILE A 33 3.50 3.92 13.49
CA ILE A 33 3.25 3.27 12.20
C ILE A 33 2.33 4.16 11.37
N VAL A 34 2.66 4.33 10.09
CA VAL A 34 1.80 5.00 9.11
C VAL A 34 1.55 4.05 7.94
N GLY A 35 0.29 3.89 7.55
CA GLY A 35 -0.06 2.95 6.49
C GLY A 35 -1.13 3.46 5.53
N THR A 36 -0.98 3.07 4.27
CA THR A 36 -1.96 3.30 3.19
C THR A 36 -2.40 1.96 2.62
N SER A 37 -3.69 1.71 2.42
CA SER A 37 -4.22 0.54 1.71
C SER A 37 -3.70 -0.79 2.29
N ALA A 38 -2.97 -1.60 1.51
CA ALA A 38 -2.30 -2.81 2.01
C ALA A 38 -1.39 -2.52 3.21
N GLY A 39 -0.69 -1.38 3.20
CA GLY A 39 0.12 -0.92 4.33
C GLY A 39 -0.70 -0.59 5.57
N ALA A 40 -1.95 -0.13 5.43
CA ALA A 40 -2.86 0.07 6.55
C ALA A 40 -3.28 -1.28 7.18
N ILE A 41 -3.51 -2.32 6.37
CA ILE A 41 -3.80 -3.68 6.85
C ILE A 41 -2.62 -4.23 7.65
N ASN A 42 -1.41 -4.17 7.08
CA ASN A 42 -0.20 -4.65 7.72
C ASN A 42 0.15 -3.83 8.98
N GLY A 43 0.07 -2.50 8.87
CA GLY A 43 0.32 -1.58 9.97
C GLY A 43 -0.62 -1.81 11.16
N THR A 44 -1.90 -2.05 10.90
CA THR A 44 -2.89 -2.40 11.93
C THR A 44 -2.52 -3.68 12.65
N SER A 45 -2.19 -4.73 11.90
CA SER A 45 -1.81 -6.01 12.48
C SER A 45 -0.55 -5.89 13.34
N LEU A 46 0.45 -5.12 12.89
CA LEU A 46 1.67 -4.86 13.63
C LEU A 46 1.43 -4.00 14.88
N ALA A 47 0.61 -2.95 14.79
CA ALA A 47 0.29 -2.08 15.94
C ALA A 47 -0.46 -2.80 17.05
N VAL A 48 -1.27 -3.81 16.70
CA VAL A 48 -1.93 -4.70 17.67
C VAL A 48 -0.92 -5.51 18.46
N SER A 49 0.10 -6.07 17.80
CA SER A 49 1.10 -6.92 18.44
C SER A 49 2.42 -6.85 17.65
N PRO A 50 3.36 -5.98 18.04
CA PRO A 50 4.62 -5.80 17.33
C PRO A 50 5.62 -6.93 17.70
N THR A 51 5.34 -8.13 17.23
CA THR A 51 6.14 -9.33 17.51
C THR A 51 6.43 -10.11 16.22
N ILE A 52 7.54 -10.86 16.22
CA ILE A 52 7.88 -11.77 15.12
C ILE A 52 6.72 -12.75 14.88
N LYS A 53 6.12 -13.29 15.95
CA LYS A 53 4.94 -14.17 15.84
C LYS A 53 3.82 -13.52 15.04
N GLN A 54 3.57 -12.22 15.22
CA GLN A 54 2.52 -11.51 14.51
C GLN A 54 2.76 -11.47 13.00
N THR A 55 4.00 -11.44 12.54
CA THR A 55 4.29 -11.47 11.09
C THR A 55 3.88 -12.79 10.44
N TYR A 56 3.93 -13.91 11.17
CA TYR A 56 3.39 -15.19 10.69
C TYR A 56 1.86 -15.19 10.63
N GLU A 57 1.20 -14.52 11.59
CA GLU A 57 -0.26 -14.34 11.52
C GLU A 57 -0.66 -13.41 10.36
N MET A 58 0.13 -12.37 10.07
CA MET A 58 -0.07 -11.51 8.91
C MET A 58 0.05 -12.31 7.59
N GLU A 59 1.05 -13.17 7.46
CA GLU A 59 1.19 -14.05 6.31
C GLU A 59 -0.04 -14.96 6.14
N ARG A 60 -0.50 -15.58 7.23
CA ARG A 60 -1.74 -16.40 7.23
C ARG A 60 -2.97 -15.59 6.86
N LEU A 61 -3.03 -14.32 7.27
CA LEU A 61 -4.13 -13.41 6.89
C LEU A 61 -4.19 -13.23 5.37
N TRP A 62 -3.05 -13.00 4.73
CA TRP A 62 -2.96 -12.85 3.29
C TRP A 62 -3.29 -14.15 2.53
N VAL A 63 -2.85 -15.32 3.03
CA VAL A 63 -3.22 -16.62 2.47
C VAL A 63 -4.75 -16.81 2.53
N ARG A 64 -5.36 -16.57 3.70
CA ARG A 64 -6.81 -16.69 3.89
C ARG A 64 -7.61 -15.73 3.02
N ALA A 65 -7.07 -14.53 2.74
CA ALA A 65 -7.72 -13.59 1.83
C ALA A 65 -7.92 -14.21 0.43
N GLY A 66 -6.94 -14.98 -0.03
CA GLY A 66 -7.04 -15.78 -1.26
C GLY A 66 -8.03 -16.94 -1.15
N GLU A 67 -7.91 -17.77 -0.12
CA GLU A 67 -8.78 -18.94 0.11
C GLU A 67 -10.26 -18.55 0.21
N ARG A 68 -10.55 -17.41 0.82
CA ARG A 68 -11.89 -16.86 0.97
C ARG A 68 -12.37 -16.02 -0.22
N ASN A 69 -11.54 -15.85 -1.23
CA ASN A 69 -11.84 -15.05 -2.40
C ASN A 69 -12.34 -13.64 -2.05
N LEU A 70 -11.69 -12.98 -1.05
CA LEU A 70 -12.16 -11.69 -0.53
C LEU A 70 -12.22 -10.58 -1.60
N ILE A 71 -11.40 -10.69 -2.64
CA ILE A 71 -11.30 -9.73 -3.74
C ILE A 71 -11.86 -10.29 -5.05
N TYR A 72 -12.17 -11.59 -5.11
CA TYR A 72 -12.67 -12.20 -6.33
C TYR A 72 -14.16 -11.93 -6.54
N VAL A 73 -14.50 -11.49 -7.74
CA VAL A 73 -15.89 -11.34 -8.20
C VAL A 73 -16.01 -11.95 -9.60
N GLY A 74 -16.91 -12.90 -9.76
CA GLY A 74 -17.18 -13.49 -11.07
C GLY A 74 -17.68 -12.45 -12.08
N ALA A 75 -17.31 -12.60 -13.36
CA ALA A 75 -17.61 -11.65 -14.42
C ALA A 75 -19.10 -11.28 -14.54
N ALA A 76 -20.01 -12.24 -14.36
CA ALA A 76 -21.46 -11.99 -14.37
C ALA A 76 -21.91 -11.05 -13.24
N THR A 77 -21.34 -11.23 -12.03
CA THR A 77 -21.67 -10.35 -10.88
C THR A 77 -21.07 -8.96 -11.08
N ALA A 78 -19.85 -8.86 -11.58
CA ALA A 78 -19.21 -7.59 -11.92
C ALA A 78 -20.05 -6.83 -12.96
N PHE A 79 -20.45 -7.50 -14.03
CA PHE A 79 -21.30 -6.93 -15.07
C PHE A 79 -22.66 -6.46 -14.52
N MET A 80 -23.34 -7.29 -13.70
CA MET A 80 -24.62 -6.91 -13.09
C MET A 80 -24.49 -5.70 -12.15
N ARG A 81 -23.40 -5.58 -11.39
CA ARG A 81 -23.17 -4.40 -10.53
C ARG A 81 -23.00 -3.14 -11.38
N MET A 82 -22.18 -3.21 -12.42
CA MET A 82 -21.99 -2.10 -13.37
C MET A 82 -23.30 -1.71 -14.06
N ALA A 83 -24.08 -2.68 -14.57
CA ALA A 83 -25.35 -2.43 -15.22
C ALA A 83 -26.43 -1.81 -14.29
N ARG A 84 -26.29 -2.03 -12.97
CA ARG A 84 -27.15 -1.43 -11.93
C ARG A 84 -26.61 -0.09 -11.40
N GLY A 85 -25.57 0.48 -12.02
CA GLY A 85 -24.98 1.75 -11.60
C GLY A 85 -24.30 1.69 -10.23
N LYS A 86 -23.75 0.51 -9.83
CA LYS A 86 -22.96 0.44 -8.60
C LYS A 86 -21.57 1.02 -8.80
N ASP A 87 -21.08 1.74 -7.82
CA ASP A 87 -19.78 2.43 -7.83
C ASP A 87 -18.60 1.49 -7.58
N TYR A 88 -18.84 0.17 -7.50
CA TYR A 88 -17.84 -0.83 -7.14
C TYR A 88 -18.10 -2.20 -7.78
N ILE A 89 -17.02 -2.96 -7.93
CA ILE A 89 -17.05 -4.37 -8.33
C ILE A 89 -17.01 -5.28 -7.10
N VAL A 90 -16.16 -4.97 -6.11
CA VAL A 90 -15.98 -5.75 -4.87
C VAL A 90 -16.63 -5.00 -3.71
N ASN A 91 -17.39 -5.75 -2.87
CA ASN A 91 -17.96 -5.21 -1.64
C ASN A 91 -16.93 -5.28 -0.52
N ASN A 92 -16.76 -4.18 0.23
CA ASN A 92 -15.78 -4.08 1.30
C ASN A 92 -16.19 -4.78 2.60
N ARG A 93 -17.46 -5.18 2.75
CA ARG A 93 -17.98 -5.77 4.00
C ARG A 93 -17.20 -7.02 4.45
N PRO A 94 -16.84 -7.98 3.57
CA PRO A 94 -16.03 -9.12 3.98
C PRO A 94 -14.66 -8.73 4.52
N LEU A 95 -14.01 -7.71 3.93
CA LEU A 95 -12.74 -7.18 4.44
C LEU A 95 -12.93 -6.50 5.80
N HIS A 96 -13.99 -5.70 5.95
CA HIS A 96 -14.31 -5.06 7.23
C HIS A 96 -14.51 -6.09 8.36
N ASP A 97 -15.30 -7.14 8.08
CA ASP A 97 -15.58 -8.20 9.05
C ASP A 97 -14.29 -8.98 9.40
N ASP A 98 -13.40 -9.21 8.44
CA ASP A 98 -12.10 -9.86 8.69
C ASP A 98 -11.18 -8.99 9.56
N ILE A 99 -11.07 -7.70 9.27
CA ILE A 99 -10.28 -6.77 10.10
C ILE A 99 -10.85 -6.73 11.51
N ARG A 100 -12.16 -6.51 11.64
CA ARG A 100 -12.84 -6.36 12.93
C ARG A 100 -12.77 -7.60 13.82
N HIS A 101 -12.87 -8.80 13.24
CA HIS A 101 -13.05 -10.02 14.02
C HIS A 101 -11.84 -10.95 14.01
N ARG A 102 -10.86 -10.74 13.13
CA ARG A 102 -9.70 -11.63 12.99
C ARG A 102 -8.37 -10.94 13.19
N VAL A 103 -8.28 -9.65 12.82
CA VAL A 103 -7.06 -8.85 13.02
C VAL A 103 -7.10 -8.15 14.36
N LEU A 104 -8.25 -7.54 14.69
CA LEU A 104 -8.41 -6.74 15.90
C LEU A 104 -9.00 -7.58 17.04
N PRO A 105 -8.30 -7.73 18.17
CA PRO A 105 -8.89 -8.26 19.40
C PRO A 105 -10.06 -7.39 19.88
N PRO A 106 -11.01 -7.94 20.65
CA PRO A 106 -12.18 -7.19 21.14
C PRO A 106 -11.85 -5.91 21.92
N ASP A 107 -10.72 -5.90 22.65
CA ASP A 107 -10.22 -4.77 23.42
C ASP A 107 -9.37 -3.78 22.61
N LYS A 108 -9.12 -4.05 21.33
CA LYS A 108 -8.28 -3.21 20.45
C LYS A 108 -8.99 -2.78 19.17
N GLN A 109 -10.25 -2.36 19.30
CA GLN A 109 -11.06 -1.94 18.16
C GLN A 109 -10.88 -0.45 17.79
N ARG A 110 -10.35 0.35 18.72
CA ARG A 110 -10.19 1.81 18.58
C ARG A 110 -8.72 2.20 18.58
N PHE A 111 -8.38 3.33 17.95
CA PHE A 111 -6.99 3.80 17.87
C PHE A 111 -6.37 4.03 19.24
N GLY A 112 -7.11 4.58 20.21
CA GLY A 112 -6.64 4.83 21.57
C GLY A 112 -6.31 3.58 22.38
N SER A 113 -6.70 2.39 21.93
CA SER A 113 -6.39 1.12 22.58
C SER A 113 -5.05 0.50 22.14
N LEU A 114 -4.40 1.08 21.13
CA LEU A 114 -3.13 0.60 20.61
C LEU A 114 -1.95 1.12 21.45
N LYS A 115 -0.94 0.26 21.64
CA LYS A 115 0.29 0.65 22.33
C LYS A 115 1.25 1.44 21.43
N ILE A 116 1.26 1.13 20.14
CA ILE A 116 2.03 1.87 19.13
C ILE A 116 1.03 2.73 18.36
N PRO A 117 1.23 4.06 18.31
CA PRO A 117 0.42 4.95 17.51
C PRO A 117 0.35 4.49 16.05
N LEU A 118 -0.86 4.40 15.52
CA LEU A 118 -1.13 4.00 14.14
C LEU A 118 -1.84 5.16 13.43
N TYR A 119 -1.33 5.51 12.26
CA TYR A 119 -1.95 6.49 11.38
C TYR A 119 -2.31 5.84 10.04
N ILE A 120 -3.56 6.01 9.62
CA ILE A 120 -4.09 5.44 8.39
C ILE A 120 -4.57 6.57 7.48
N THR A 121 -4.11 6.57 6.24
CA THR A 121 -4.47 7.58 5.26
C THR A 121 -5.68 7.17 4.43
N ILE A 122 -6.58 8.12 4.19
CA ILE A 122 -7.70 8.02 3.26
C ILE A 122 -7.73 9.27 2.38
N ALA A 123 -8.36 9.21 1.24
CA ALA A 123 -8.51 10.35 0.33
C ALA A 123 -9.96 10.77 0.22
N HIS A 124 -10.23 12.08 0.34
CA HIS A 124 -11.51 12.64 -0.02
C HIS A 124 -11.57 12.84 -1.55
N LEU A 125 -12.54 12.19 -2.20
CA LEU A 125 -12.56 12.06 -3.65
C LEU A 125 -12.71 13.41 -4.37
N MET A 126 -13.54 14.31 -3.85
CA MET A 126 -13.88 15.55 -4.55
C MET A 126 -12.88 16.68 -4.32
N SER A 127 -12.30 16.79 -3.12
CA SER A 127 -11.30 17.84 -2.81
C SER A 127 -9.85 17.39 -3.02
N HIS A 128 -9.62 16.11 -3.30
CA HIS A 128 -8.29 15.50 -3.43
C HIS A 128 -7.43 15.68 -2.16
N THR A 129 -8.07 15.85 -1.01
CA THR A 129 -7.39 16.06 0.28
C THR A 129 -7.09 14.72 0.93
N LEU A 130 -5.87 14.58 1.47
CA LEU A 130 -5.50 13.46 2.31
C LEU A 130 -6.06 13.67 3.72
N TYR A 131 -6.83 12.69 4.20
CA TYR A 131 -7.29 12.63 5.58
C TYR A 131 -6.54 11.52 6.32
N ILE A 132 -6.35 11.71 7.63
CA ILE A 132 -5.55 10.82 8.44
C ILE A 132 -6.39 10.40 9.65
N TYR A 133 -6.61 9.09 9.78
CA TYR A 133 -7.11 8.50 11.01
C TYR A 133 -5.95 8.22 11.97
N GLY A 134 -6.21 8.33 13.28
CA GLY A 134 -5.25 8.01 14.33
C GLY A 134 -5.13 9.10 15.41
N ASP A 135 -5.55 10.33 15.13
CA ASP A 135 -5.57 11.41 16.12
C ASP A 135 -6.81 11.34 17.02
N ASP A 136 -7.92 10.81 16.51
CA ASP A 136 -9.12 10.52 17.33
C ASP A 136 -8.99 9.13 17.98
N PRO A 137 -8.79 9.08 19.32
CA PRO A 137 -8.63 7.81 20.03
C PRO A 137 -9.89 6.92 19.98
N ASP A 138 -11.05 7.53 19.75
CA ASP A 138 -12.35 6.84 19.76
C ASP A 138 -12.75 6.31 18.38
N ALA A 139 -12.06 6.70 17.31
CA ALA A 139 -12.31 6.21 15.97
C ALA A 139 -12.08 4.69 15.86
N PHE A 140 -12.91 4.03 15.04
CA PHE A 140 -12.78 2.59 14.78
C PHE A 140 -11.71 2.32 13.73
N ILE A 141 -10.78 1.42 14.06
CA ILE A 141 -9.66 1.06 13.19
C ILE A 141 -10.17 0.34 11.93
N ALA A 142 -11.15 -0.56 12.05
CA ALA A 142 -11.69 -1.32 10.92
C ALA A 142 -12.26 -0.41 9.83
N ASP A 143 -12.97 0.66 10.21
CA ASP A 143 -13.55 1.62 9.27
C ASP A 143 -12.45 2.37 8.51
N ALA A 144 -11.40 2.79 9.22
CA ALA A 144 -10.24 3.46 8.61
C ALA A 144 -9.51 2.56 7.62
N VAL A 145 -9.23 1.29 8.00
CA VAL A 145 -8.53 0.30 7.16
C VAL A 145 -9.33 0.04 5.88
N VAL A 146 -10.63 -0.19 6.01
CA VAL A 146 -11.49 -0.52 4.86
C VAL A 146 -11.62 0.68 3.90
N THR A 147 -11.72 1.89 4.44
CA THR A 147 -11.74 3.11 3.61
C THR A 147 -10.38 3.31 2.93
N SER A 148 -9.27 3.09 3.65
CA SER A 148 -7.92 3.17 3.11
C SER A 148 -7.64 2.14 2.00
N ALA A 149 -8.35 1.01 2.00
CA ALA A 149 -8.25 -0.03 0.97
C ALA A 149 -9.32 0.08 -0.13
N ALA A 150 -10.13 1.14 -0.13
CA ALA A 150 -11.22 1.34 -1.08
C ALA A 150 -10.71 1.89 -2.42
N VAL A 151 -9.97 1.07 -3.18
CA VAL A 151 -9.43 1.42 -4.50
C VAL A 151 -10.58 1.79 -5.46
N PRO A 152 -10.58 3.02 -6.05
CA PRO A 152 -11.65 3.47 -6.93
C PRO A 152 -11.91 2.53 -8.11
N GLY A 153 -13.19 2.26 -8.38
CA GLY A 153 -13.64 1.35 -9.43
C GLY A 153 -13.58 -0.14 -9.06
N TRP A 154 -12.75 -0.53 -8.10
CA TRP A 154 -12.68 -1.91 -7.61
C TRP A 154 -13.51 -2.11 -6.36
N PHE A 155 -13.28 -1.31 -5.33
CA PHE A 155 -13.93 -1.45 -4.03
C PHE A 155 -14.98 -0.36 -3.80
N SER A 156 -15.95 -0.67 -2.93
CA SER A 156 -16.98 0.28 -2.53
C SER A 156 -16.35 1.50 -1.86
N PRO A 157 -16.60 2.73 -2.33
CA PRO A 157 -16.20 3.93 -1.60
C PRO A 157 -16.92 4.00 -0.25
N THR A 158 -16.36 4.75 0.69
CA THR A 158 -17.00 5.04 1.97
C THR A 158 -17.72 6.38 1.90
N HIS A 159 -19.01 6.38 2.25
CA HIS A 159 -19.82 7.59 2.34
C HIS A 159 -19.96 8.02 3.79
N HIS A 160 -19.62 9.26 4.09
CA HIS A 160 -19.74 9.83 5.43
C HIS A 160 -20.23 11.29 5.35
N HIS A 161 -21.38 11.58 5.96
CA HIS A 161 -22.04 12.91 5.91
C HIS A 161 -22.20 13.50 4.49
N GLY A 162 -22.48 12.66 3.50
CA GLY A 162 -22.62 13.10 2.09
C GLY A 162 -21.30 13.21 1.32
N GLU A 163 -20.17 13.09 1.99
CA GLU A 163 -18.84 13.11 1.39
C GLU A 163 -18.37 11.71 1.01
N VAL A 164 -17.51 11.61 -0.01
CA VAL A 164 -17.01 10.34 -0.55
C VAL A 164 -15.54 10.18 -0.29
N PHE A 165 -15.18 9.09 0.38
CA PHE A 165 -13.80 8.73 0.70
C PHE A 165 -13.39 7.43 0.01
N VAL A 166 -12.13 7.39 -0.40
CA VAL A 166 -11.52 6.27 -1.14
C VAL A 166 -10.12 5.97 -0.59
N ASP A 167 -9.44 5.01 -1.20
CA ASP A 167 -8.07 4.62 -0.88
C ASP A 167 -7.14 5.85 -0.81
N GLY A 168 -6.40 5.95 0.30
CA GLY A 168 -5.44 7.04 0.51
C GLY A 168 -4.34 7.10 -0.54
N GLY A 169 -4.04 5.98 -1.17
CA GLY A 169 -3.03 5.88 -2.22
C GLY A 169 -3.31 6.77 -3.43
N VAL A 170 -4.56 7.18 -3.67
CA VAL A 170 -4.92 8.15 -4.73
C VAL A 170 -4.18 9.49 -4.55
N VAL A 171 -3.90 9.87 -3.31
CA VAL A 171 -3.19 11.11 -2.96
C VAL A 171 -1.77 10.83 -2.49
N SER A 172 -1.58 9.85 -1.59
CA SER A 172 -0.29 9.50 -0.99
C SER A 172 -0.17 7.98 -0.87
N ALA A 173 0.55 7.35 -1.80
CA ALA A 173 0.76 5.91 -1.78
C ALA A 173 1.78 5.48 -0.71
N LEU A 174 2.81 6.29 -0.45
CA LEU A 174 3.83 6.09 0.58
C LEU A 174 3.80 7.28 1.54
N PRO A 175 3.00 7.25 2.63
CA PRO A 175 2.64 8.45 3.41
C PRO A 175 3.76 8.95 4.35
N VAL A 176 4.92 9.25 3.78
CA VAL A 176 6.10 9.73 4.52
C VAL A 176 5.85 11.08 5.15
N GLN A 177 5.11 11.97 4.45
CA GLN A 177 4.78 13.30 4.99
C GLN A 177 4.00 13.22 6.31
N VAL A 178 3.15 12.19 6.48
CA VAL A 178 2.44 11.96 7.74
C VAL A 178 3.42 11.64 8.87
N ALA A 179 4.38 10.77 8.62
CA ALA A 179 5.41 10.43 9.61
C ALA A 179 6.25 11.66 10.00
N LEU A 180 6.63 12.49 9.01
CA LEU A 180 7.33 13.76 9.26
C LEU A 180 6.49 14.71 10.11
N ALA A 181 5.22 14.89 9.78
CA ALA A 181 4.29 15.74 10.52
C ALA A 181 4.07 15.27 11.97
N LYS A 182 4.22 13.97 12.23
CA LYS A 182 4.18 13.36 13.56
C LYS A 182 5.53 13.39 14.28
N GLY A 183 6.56 14.01 13.70
CA GLY A 183 7.87 14.23 14.31
C GLY A 183 8.84 13.06 14.20
N ALA A 184 8.66 12.16 13.23
CA ALA A 184 9.60 11.08 12.98
C ALA A 184 10.97 11.63 12.54
N THR A 185 12.04 11.10 13.15
CA THR A 185 13.44 11.43 12.83
C THR A 185 14.18 10.26 12.19
N GLU A 186 13.61 9.06 12.23
CA GLU A 186 14.07 7.87 11.52
C GLU A 186 12.87 7.22 10.86
N ILE A 187 12.90 7.03 9.55
CA ILE A 187 11.77 6.55 8.76
C ILE A 187 12.22 5.30 7.98
N TRP A 188 11.54 4.18 8.24
CA TRP A 188 11.64 2.96 7.46
C TRP A 188 10.44 2.89 6.49
N ALA A 189 10.69 3.27 5.25
CA ALA A 189 9.68 3.34 4.20
C ALA A 189 9.69 2.05 3.37
N LEU A 190 8.72 1.15 3.65
CA LEU A 190 8.56 -0.13 2.95
C LEU A 190 7.64 0.07 1.75
N ASP A 191 8.24 0.29 0.59
CA ASP A 191 7.52 0.69 -0.62
C ASP A 191 7.21 -0.50 -1.53
N ILE A 192 5.92 -0.85 -1.63
CA ILE A 192 5.38 -1.86 -2.55
C ILE A 192 4.64 -1.25 -3.76
N ALA A 193 4.72 0.06 -3.96
CA ALA A 193 4.15 0.75 -5.12
C ALA A 193 5.00 0.48 -6.36
N SER A 194 4.86 -0.70 -6.96
CA SER A 194 5.76 -1.18 -8.00
C SER A 194 5.53 -0.57 -9.38
N VAL A 195 6.59 -0.56 -10.15
CA VAL A 195 6.59 -0.35 -11.61
C VAL A 195 5.88 -1.51 -12.31
N ILE A 196 5.35 -1.24 -13.48
CA ILE A 196 4.78 -2.24 -14.38
C ILE A 196 5.90 -2.84 -15.20
N ASP A 197 5.93 -4.16 -15.34
CA ASP A 197 6.77 -4.81 -16.33
C ASP A 197 6.16 -4.58 -17.73
N PRO A 198 6.85 -3.87 -18.62
CA PRO A 198 6.34 -3.57 -19.94
C PRO A 198 6.19 -4.80 -20.86
N ALA A 199 6.76 -5.95 -20.47
CA ALA A 199 6.66 -7.19 -21.26
C ALA A 199 5.23 -7.76 -21.29
N ILE A 200 4.37 -7.39 -20.34
CA ILE A 200 2.99 -7.88 -20.27
C ILE A 200 2.02 -6.72 -20.49
N PRO A 201 1.47 -6.56 -21.70
CA PRO A 201 0.51 -5.48 -21.95
C PRO A 201 -0.80 -5.73 -21.19
N PRO A 202 -1.48 -4.67 -20.73
CA PRO A 202 -2.78 -4.80 -20.07
C PRO A 202 -3.82 -5.32 -21.06
N SER A 203 -4.77 -6.13 -20.55
CA SER A 203 -5.92 -6.61 -21.31
C SER A 203 -7.22 -6.27 -20.57
N GLY A 204 -8.16 -5.63 -21.27
CA GLY A 204 -9.45 -5.22 -20.73
C GLY A 204 -9.42 -3.91 -19.94
N VAL A 205 -10.58 -3.25 -19.87
CA VAL A 205 -10.74 -1.86 -19.36
C VAL A 205 -10.17 -1.68 -17.94
N LEU A 206 -10.45 -2.61 -17.03
CA LEU A 206 -9.99 -2.52 -15.64
C LEU A 206 -8.46 -2.63 -15.52
N MET A 207 -7.82 -3.47 -16.34
CA MET A 207 -6.36 -3.57 -16.36
C MET A 207 -5.73 -2.30 -16.93
N TYR A 208 -6.29 -1.74 -18.01
CA TYR A 208 -5.83 -0.46 -18.54
C TYR A 208 -5.94 0.65 -17.52
N GLN A 209 -7.07 0.75 -16.80
CA GLN A 209 -7.26 1.74 -15.71
C GLN A 209 -6.21 1.55 -14.61
N THR A 210 -5.99 0.32 -14.15
CA THR A 210 -4.99 0.01 -13.12
C THR A 210 -3.59 0.38 -13.59
N TYR A 211 -3.24 0.06 -14.82
CA TYR A 211 -1.93 0.36 -15.40
C TYR A 211 -1.71 1.87 -15.62
N ALA A 212 -2.77 2.62 -15.94
CA ALA A 212 -2.69 4.07 -16.09
C ALA A 212 -2.44 4.80 -14.75
N ILE A 213 -3.02 4.29 -13.65
CA ILE A 213 -2.88 4.90 -12.32
C ILE A 213 -1.54 4.54 -11.66
N ARG A 214 -1.03 3.33 -11.84
CA ARG A 214 0.20 2.85 -11.19
C ARG A 214 1.41 3.77 -11.33
N PRO A 215 1.74 4.30 -12.53
CA PRO A 215 2.88 5.22 -12.68
C PRO A 215 2.71 6.51 -11.86
N ILE A 216 1.48 6.98 -11.66
CA ILE A 216 1.17 8.17 -10.85
C ILE A 216 1.46 7.87 -9.38
N LEU A 217 0.93 6.75 -8.87
CA LEU A 217 1.15 6.31 -7.48
C LEU A 217 2.65 6.12 -7.21
N TYR A 218 3.34 5.47 -8.12
CA TYR A 218 4.77 5.23 -8.02
C TYR A 218 5.58 6.53 -7.98
N ARG A 219 5.31 7.48 -8.89
CA ARG A 219 6.00 8.79 -8.89
C ARG A 219 5.72 9.58 -7.60
N ASN A 220 4.51 9.48 -7.07
CA ASN A 220 4.18 10.11 -5.80
C ASN A 220 4.97 9.49 -4.65
N SER A 221 5.09 8.15 -4.59
CA SER A 221 5.93 7.47 -3.59
C SER A 221 7.38 7.95 -3.63
N LEU A 222 7.97 8.04 -4.83
CA LEU A 222 9.35 8.53 -4.97
C LEU A 222 9.51 9.97 -4.49
N ARG A 223 8.58 10.86 -4.84
CA ARG A 223 8.61 12.27 -4.38
C ARG A 223 8.52 12.38 -2.86
N GLU A 224 7.69 11.57 -2.23
CA GLU A 224 7.60 11.53 -0.78
C GLU A 224 8.89 10.99 -0.15
N ALA A 225 9.50 9.95 -0.73
CA ALA A 225 10.80 9.46 -0.29
C ALA A 225 11.90 10.52 -0.46
N GLU A 226 11.93 11.22 -1.59
CA GLU A 226 12.86 12.34 -1.84
C GLU A 226 12.70 13.47 -0.82
N LEU A 227 11.45 13.80 -0.46
CA LEU A 227 11.18 14.80 0.56
C LEU A 227 11.81 14.41 1.90
N ALA A 228 11.61 13.17 2.36
CA ALA A 228 12.21 12.72 3.62
C ALA A 228 13.73 12.65 3.56
N ALA A 229 14.30 12.16 2.44
CA ALA A 229 15.76 12.08 2.25
C ALA A 229 16.44 13.44 2.32
N ASN A 230 15.73 14.50 1.94
CA ASN A 230 16.23 15.89 1.94
C ASN A 230 15.77 16.70 3.18
N THR A 231 15.03 16.09 4.12
CA THR A 231 14.58 16.78 5.33
C THR A 231 15.70 16.79 6.38
N PRO A 232 16.20 17.97 6.82
CA PRO A 232 17.27 18.05 7.82
C PRO A 232 16.87 17.35 9.13
N GLY A 233 17.81 16.56 9.69
CA GLY A 233 17.61 15.83 10.95
C GLY A 233 16.76 14.57 10.83
N VAL A 234 16.41 14.16 9.61
CA VAL A 234 15.69 12.92 9.32
C VAL A 234 16.61 11.90 8.64
N THR A 235 16.54 10.67 9.10
CA THR A 235 17.17 9.52 8.44
C THR A 235 16.09 8.69 7.75
N LEU A 236 16.14 8.59 6.43
CA LEU A 236 15.24 7.77 5.64
C LEU A 236 15.93 6.45 5.25
N HIS A 237 15.27 5.33 5.52
CA HIS A 237 15.54 4.03 4.94
C HIS A 237 14.45 3.71 3.91
N HIS A 238 14.68 4.04 2.65
CA HIS A 238 13.76 3.69 1.56
C HIS A 238 14.06 2.27 1.07
N VAL A 239 13.13 1.35 1.32
CA VAL A 239 13.25 -0.07 0.95
C VAL A 239 12.20 -0.41 -0.11
N PRO A 240 12.59 -0.42 -1.40
CA PRO A 240 11.68 -0.78 -2.48
C PRO A 240 11.50 -2.31 -2.53
N LEU A 241 10.26 -2.73 -2.41
CA LEU A 241 9.82 -4.12 -2.46
C LEU A 241 9.06 -4.33 -3.77
N TYR A 242 9.76 -4.29 -4.91
CA TYR A 242 9.17 -4.17 -6.24
C TYR A 242 9.00 -5.51 -6.97
N ASP A 243 9.33 -6.61 -6.33
CA ASP A 243 9.11 -7.94 -6.90
C ASP A 243 7.60 -8.18 -7.15
N PHE A 244 7.30 -9.09 -8.06
CA PHE A 244 5.92 -9.40 -8.50
C PHE A 244 5.18 -8.21 -9.11
N PRO A 245 5.76 -7.47 -10.07
CA PRO A 245 5.16 -6.25 -10.62
C PRO A 245 3.83 -6.51 -11.34
N ASN A 246 3.63 -7.69 -11.90
CA ASN A 246 2.47 -8.03 -12.75
C ASN A 246 1.46 -8.95 -12.09
N ILE A 247 1.58 -9.19 -10.77
CA ILE A 247 0.57 -10.00 -10.08
C ILE A 247 -0.79 -9.33 -10.20
N GLN A 248 -1.79 -10.10 -10.61
CA GLN A 248 -3.16 -9.58 -10.76
C GLN A 248 -3.78 -9.31 -9.40
N LEU A 249 -4.56 -8.23 -9.30
CA LEU A 249 -5.31 -7.93 -8.10
C LEU A 249 -6.27 -9.09 -7.79
N GLY A 250 -6.17 -9.65 -6.58
CA GLY A 250 -6.93 -10.85 -6.17
C GLY A 250 -6.20 -12.18 -6.38
N ASP A 251 -5.04 -12.19 -7.01
CA ASP A 251 -4.17 -13.37 -7.03
C ASP A 251 -3.29 -13.40 -5.77
N PHE A 252 -3.58 -14.31 -4.86
CA PHE A 252 -2.83 -14.54 -3.62
C PHE A 252 -1.99 -15.82 -3.65
N SER A 253 -1.92 -16.51 -4.80
CA SER A 253 -1.18 -17.78 -4.94
C SER A 253 0.30 -17.65 -4.64
N LYS A 254 0.86 -16.44 -4.76
CA LYS A 254 2.26 -16.10 -4.53
C LYS A 254 2.55 -15.49 -3.17
N THR A 255 1.62 -15.59 -2.21
CA THR A 255 1.78 -14.97 -0.87
C THR A 255 3.09 -15.41 -0.20
N HIS A 256 3.38 -16.71 -0.17
CA HIS A 256 4.62 -17.22 0.46
C HIS A 256 5.87 -16.74 -0.28
N ASP A 257 5.89 -16.84 -1.61
CA ASP A 257 7.01 -16.38 -2.44
C ASP A 257 7.30 -14.86 -2.21
N MET A 258 6.24 -14.06 -2.02
CA MET A 258 6.36 -12.63 -1.72
C MET A 258 6.95 -12.38 -0.33
N VAL A 259 6.55 -13.13 0.70
CA VAL A 259 7.15 -13.02 2.04
C VAL A 259 8.63 -13.35 1.98
N GLU A 260 9.02 -14.44 1.34
CA GLU A 260 10.43 -14.83 1.15
C GLU A 260 11.22 -13.75 0.38
N SER A 261 10.60 -13.15 -0.63
CA SER A 261 11.23 -12.03 -1.35
C SER A 261 11.41 -10.81 -0.45
N GLY A 262 10.41 -10.45 0.34
CA GLY A 262 10.49 -9.35 1.31
C GLY A 262 11.61 -9.55 2.35
N ILE A 263 11.77 -10.79 2.84
CA ILE A 263 12.88 -11.18 3.73
C ILE A 263 14.22 -10.92 3.03
N ARG A 264 14.41 -11.50 1.85
CA ARG A 264 15.66 -11.37 1.09
C ARG A 264 16.01 -9.90 0.78
N VAL A 265 15.04 -9.10 0.35
CA VAL A 265 15.27 -7.67 0.04
C VAL A 265 15.69 -6.91 1.30
N MET A 266 15.04 -7.15 2.43
CA MET A 266 15.36 -6.45 3.67
C MET A 266 16.72 -6.90 4.23
N GLU A 267 17.07 -8.18 4.18
CA GLU A 267 18.39 -8.68 4.58
C GLU A 267 19.50 -8.05 3.73
N ASN A 268 19.32 -7.98 2.42
CA ASN A 268 20.25 -7.31 1.52
C ASN A 268 20.41 -5.83 1.84
N TYR A 269 19.31 -5.14 2.12
CA TYR A 269 19.35 -3.73 2.52
C TYR A 269 20.10 -3.55 3.83
N LEU A 270 19.87 -4.40 4.83
CA LEU A 270 20.56 -4.32 6.13
C LEU A 270 22.03 -4.69 6.07
N ALA A 271 22.44 -5.50 5.09
CA ALA A 271 23.85 -5.83 4.86
C ALA A 271 24.65 -4.63 4.31
N ALA A 272 24.01 -3.74 3.54
CA ALA A 272 24.62 -2.54 2.98
C ALA A 272 23.61 -1.37 2.95
N PRO A 273 23.29 -0.78 4.12
CA PRO A 273 22.29 0.26 4.20
C PRO A 273 22.71 1.52 3.44
N THR A 274 21.75 2.13 2.76
CA THR A 274 21.93 3.39 2.03
C THR A 274 20.95 4.47 2.54
N PRO A 275 21.12 4.96 3.79
CA PRO A 275 20.23 5.95 4.35
C PRO A 275 20.23 7.24 3.52
N ASN A 276 19.08 7.89 3.43
CA ASN A 276 18.84 9.12 2.66
C ASN A 276 19.11 8.98 1.15
N GLN A 277 19.15 7.74 0.64
CA GLN A 277 19.17 7.48 -0.79
C GLN A 277 17.85 6.88 -1.24
N VAL A 278 17.17 7.56 -2.16
CA VAL A 278 15.96 7.01 -2.77
C VAL A 278 16.37 5.97 -3.80
N GLN A 279 15.83 4.77 -3.66
CA GLN A 279 16.09 3.66 -4.57
C GLN A 279 15.10 3.71 -5.72
N TYR A 280 15.63 3.86 -6.93
CA TYR A 280 14.83 3.86 -8.16
C TYR A 280 14.84 2.45 -8.78
N PRO A 281 13.74 2.01 -9.42
CA PRO A 281 13.75 0.76 -10.16
C PRO A 281 14.67 0.86 -11.38
N PRO A 282 15.09 -0.27 -11.94
CA PRO A 282 15.75 -0.28 -13.22
C PRO A 282 14.93 0.48 -14.26
N ARG A 283 15.59 1.29 -15.07
CA ARG A 283 14.89 1.98 -16.17
C ARG A 283 14.26 0.94 -17.09
N PRO A 284 12.98 1.12 -17.46
CA PRO A 284 12.40 0.24 -18.47
C PRO A 284 13.18 0.34 -19.79
N PRO A 285 13.22 -0.72 -20.59
CA PRO A 285 13.88 -0.71 -21.90
C PRO A 285 13.31 0.45 -22.74
N GLU A 286 14.19 1.07 -23.53
CA GLU A 286 13.80 2.20 -24.38
C GLU A 286 12.73 1.76 -25.39
N VAL A 287 11.56 2.37 -25.31
CA VAL A 287 10.46 2.06 -26.22
C VAL A 287 10.80 2.62 -27.61
N LYS A 288 10.91 1.75 -28.61
CA LYS A 288 11.00 2.19 -30.01
C LYS A 288 9.63 2.73 -30.42
N LEU A 289 9.51 4.03 -30.47
CA LEU A 289 8.30 4.67 -30.98
C LEU A 289 8.24 4.51 -32.51
N PRO A 290 7.05 4.19 -33.07
CA PRO A 290 6.88 4.18 -34.51
C PRO A 290 7.19 5.58 -35.07
N ALA A 291 7.79 5.64 -36.23
CA ALA A 291 7.97 6.90 -36.94
C ALA A 291 6.61 7.56 -37.15
N GLY A 292 6.49 8.82 -36.80
CA GLY A 292 5.26 9.59 -37.04
C GLY A 292 4.93 9.65 -38.54
N PRO A 293 3.68 10.01 -38.92
CA PRO A 293 3.19 9.99 -40.30
C PRO A 293 4.01 10.78 -41.32
N ARG A 294 5.00 11.56 -40.90
CA ARG A 294 5.92 12.33 -41.76
C ARG A 294 7.41 12.13 -41.40
N GLY A 295 7.75 10.99 -40.75
CA GLY A 295 9.15 10.73 -40.36
C GLY A 295 9.65 11.57 -39.17
N SER A 296 8.81 12.40 -38.55
CA SER A 296 9.16 13.15 -37.34
C SER A 296 9.23 12.21 -36.13
N LYS A 297 10.35 12.22 -35.42
CA LYS A 297 10.46 11.53 -34.15
C LYS A 297 9.76 12.36 -33.07
N PRO A 298 8.89 11.77 -32.23
CA PRO A 298 8.33 12.51 -31.10
C PRO A 298 9.44 12.93 -30.15
N PHE A 299 9.27 14.12 -29.57
CA PHE A 299 10.17 14.59 -28.52
C PHE A 299 9.90 13.81 -27.24
N ILE A 300 10.93 13.19 -26.67
CA ILE A 300 10.85 12.47 -25.42
C ILE A 300 11.55 13.29 -24.35
N LEU A 301 10.77 13.81 -23.39
CA LEU A 301 11.34 14.40 -22.19
C LEU A 301 11.85 13.25 -21.29
N LYS A 302 13.16 13.12 -21.18
CA LYS A 302 13.79 12.21 -20.23
C LYS A 302 13.79 12.90 -18.86
N THR A 303 12.82 12.55 -18.01
CA THR A 303 12.76 12.97 -16.60
C THR A 303 13.38 11.90 -15.72
#